data_6f039e1cccadaeb43ed0e305b4404326
#
_entry.id   6f039e1cccadaeb43ed0e305b4404326
#
_cell.length_a   1.000
_cell.length_b   1.000
_cell.length_c   1.000
_cell.angle_alpha   90.00
_cell.angle_beta   90.00
_cell.angle_gamma   90.00
#
_symmetry.space_group_name_H-M   'P 1'
#
loop_
_entity.id
_entity.type
_entity.pdbx_description
1 polymer ?
#
loop_
_entity_poly.entity_id
_entity_poly.type
_entity_poly.pdbx_seq_one_letter_code
_entity_poly.pdbx_strand_id
1 'polypeptide(L)'
;MKKVLLVGSNSLRAPYPVSPVGLCMVAAALEPGWQVRIFDPNAAGADLAAVVGAFAPDYVGLGICNVDDVVMEDGVSFVNEVCERYAKPLRALTQAPLILGGAGFSIFPQEWLEECAADYGVVGEGEAAFPALLAALEAGRDPMAIPGVVAPGRASTQRAARPVLVDLLPFAALDERLDYAPYRERGAYPIQTKRGCARRCVYCSYPQIEGRAFRCRPAESVVDEIQQVQGRLGDVAFEFVDSVFNDPPGHAEAICWEIAQRGLKVRLRTMGVNPAEVTPELIELMAGAGFAQIDSTPDSASPKMLENLRKNFTLAQLQRTATIVREAKMPTMWFFLLGGPGETEETILETFAFIDQFVDPEDMVHISEGIRIFPRTALYDTAVRERFVEPGESLLHRRFYVSPELGRDRLLQIVGRETATRPNCVRSSESTPPPAMLQEAARLRKEQGLNEPMFRTLLRIRRGQSSG
;
A
#
# COMPACT_ATOMS: atom_id res chain seq x y z
N MET A 1 -9.70 0.79 33.97
CA MET A 1 -9.38 1.36 32.66
C MET A 1 -10.20 0.57 31.65
N LYS A 2 -10.91 1.23 30.76
CA LYS A 2 -11.69 0.58 29.69
C LYS A 2 -10.77 -0.09 28.68
N LYS A 3 -11.24 -1.18 28.09
CA LYS A 3 -10.46 -2.08 27.23
C LYS A 3 -10.85 -1.92 25.76
N VAL A 4 -9.87 -1.71 24.90
CA VAL A 4 -10.05 -1.61 23.44
C VAL A 4 -9.28 -2.72 22.76
N LEU A 5 -9.98 -3.58 22.03
CA LEU A 5 -9.37 -4.58 21.15
C LEU A 5 -9.31 -4.00 19.73
N LEU A 6 -8.11 -3.87 19.19
CA LEU A 6 -7.89 -3.52 17.79
C LEU A 6 -7.60 -4.81 17.00
N VAL A 7 -8.36 -5.04 15.94
CA VAL A 7 -8.28 -6.28 15.14
C VAL A 7 -7.76 -5.95 13.74
N GLY A 8 -6.63 -6.55 13.36
CA GLY A 8 -6.13 -6.55 11.99
C GLY A 8 -6.92 -7.55 11.13
N SER A 9 -7.30 -7.17 9.93
CA SER A 9 -7.98 -8.07 9.00
C SER A 9 -7.10 -8.59 7.86
N ASN A 10 -5.85 -8.12 7.74
CA ASN A 10 -4.95 -8.53 6.68
C ASN A 10 -4.20 -9.82 7.07
N SER A 11 -4.61 -10.94 6.49
CA SER A 11 -3.99 -12.26 6.68
C SER A 11 -3.03 -12.67 5.57
N LEU A 12 -2.77 -11.79 4.60
CA LEU A 12 -1.87 -12.07 3.49
C LEU A 12 -0.43 -12.26 3.96
N ARG A 13 0.19 -13.34 3.49
CA ARG A 13 1.58 -13.71 3.82
C ARG A 13 2.50 -13.79 2.61
N ALA A 14 1.96 -13.66 1.42
CA ALA A 14 2.71 -13.69 0.17
C ALA A 14 2.54 -12.35 -0.57
N PRO A 15 3.61 -11.83 -1.19
CA PRO A 15 5.00 -12.32 -1.16
C PRO A 15 5.68 -12.20 0.20
N TYR A 16 5.20 -11.31 1.07
CA TYR A 16 5.57 -11.16 2.48
C TYR A 16 4.40 -10.59 3.29
N PRO A 17 4.35 -10.84 4.60
CA PRO A 17 3.29 -10.29 5.44
C PRO A 17 3.47 -8.77 5.61
N VAL A 18 2.35 -8.05 5.59
CA VAL A 18 2.31 -6.59 5.82
C VAL A 18 1.80 -6.31 7.23
N SER A 19 2.62 -5.66 8.03
CA SER A 19 2.26 -5.34 9.41
C SER A 19 1.20 -4.23 9.51
N PRO A 20 0.31 -4.26 10.51
CA PRO A 20 -0.81 -3.33 10.64
C PRO A 20 -0.37 -1.98 11.25
N VAL A 21 0.44 -1.19 10.54
CA VAL A 21 1.00 0.10 10.98
C VAL A 21 -0.10 1.03 11.49
N GLY A 22 -1.19 1.20 10.74
CA GLY A 22 -2.28 2.09 11.12
C GLY A 22 -2.94 1.71 12.45
N LEU A 23 -3.09 0.41 12.75
CA LEU A 23 -3.61 -0.03 14.05
C LEU A 23 -2.63 0.26 15.19
N CYS A 24 -1.33 0.10 14.96
CA CYS A 24 -0.31 0.43 15.96
C CYS A 24 -0.26 1.94 16.25
N MET A 25 -0.46 2.78 15.23
CA MET A 25 -0.57 4.24 15.42
C MET A 25 -1.83 4.62 16.21
N VAL A 26 -2.98 4.00 15.91
CA VAL A 26 -4.22 4.20 16.69
C VAL A 26 -4.05 3.72 18.13
N ALA A 27 -3.38 2.56 18.33
CA ALA A 27 -3.08 2.05 19.68
C ALA A 27 -2.24 3.06 20.48
N ALA A 28 -1.19 3.59 19.87
CA ALA A 28 -0.34 4.60 20.49
C ALA A 28 -1.11 5.90 20.85
N ALA A 29 -2.07 6.29 20.01
CA ALA A 29 -2.92 7.45 20.27
C ALA A 29 -3.96 7.23 21.39
N LEU A 30 -4.33 5.98 21.69
CA LEU A 30 -5.24 5.62 22.78
C LEU A 30 -4.54 5.58 24.13
N GLU A 31 -3.27 5.20 24.18
CA GLU A 31 -2.49 5.14 25.42
C GLU A 31 -2.10 6.57 25.87
N PRO A 32 -2.11 6.89 27.15
CA PRO A 32 -2.32 6.01 28.31
C PRO A 32 -3.79 5.92 28.80
N GLY A 33 -4.77 6.47 28.09
CA GLY A 33 -6.17 6.57 28.56
C GLY A 33 -6.92 5.24 28.55
N TRP A 34 -6.48 4.27 27.75
CA TRP A 34 -7.17 3.01 27.50
C TRP A 34 -6.24 1.82 27.65
N GLN A 35 -6.78 0.66 28.07
CA GLN A 35 -6.05 -0.59 27.97
C GLN A 35 -6.24 -1.15 26.55
N VAL A 36 -5.18 -1.11 25.73
CA VAL A 36 -5.24 -1.52 24.33
C VAL A 36 -4.60 -2.87 24.14
N ARG A 37 -5.22 -3.71 23.31
CA ARG A 37 -4.64 -4.96 22.79
C ARG A 37 -4.85 -5.01 21.27
N ILE A 38 -3.85 -5.48 20.54
CA ILE A 38 -3.96 -5.72 19.10
C ILE A 38 -4.06 -7.22 18.85
N PHE A 39 -5.05 -7.63 18.06
CA PHE A 39 -5.11 -8.95 17.43
C PHE A 39 -4.52 -8.85 16.03
N ASP A 40 -3.47 -9.60 15.80
CA ASP A 40 -2.79 -9.72 14.52
C ASP A 40 -2.99 -11.13 13.96
N PRO A 41 -3.66 -11.33 12.81
CA PRO A 41 -3.89 -12.65 12.22
C PRO A 41 -2.62 -13.34 11.74
N ASN A 42 -1.51 -12.60 11.61
CA ASN A 42 -0.22 -13.14 11.20
C ASN A 42 0.61 -13.65 12.39
N ALA A 43 0.23 -13.33 13.63
CA ALA A 43 0.91 -13.82 14.82
C ALA A 43 0.83 -15.36 14.93
N ALA A 44 1.83 -15.96 15.55
CA ALA A 44 1.85 -17.40 15.76
C ALA A 44 0.69 -17.84 16.67
N GLY A 45 -0.12 -18.82 16.21
CA GLY A 45 -1.25 -19.34 16.97
C GLY A 45 -2.38 -18.33 17.19
N ALA A 46 -2.55 -17.36 16.29
CA ALA A 46 -3.61 -16.34 16.38
C ALA A 46 -5.01 -16.99 16.48
N ASP A 47 -5.68 -16.76 17.59
CA ASP A 47 -7.05 -17.21 17.88
C ASP A 47 -7.87 -16.04 18.38
N LEU A 48 -8.78 -15.55 17.51
CA LEU A 48 -9.61 -14.40 17.81
C LEU A 48 -10.56 -14.67 18.99
N ALA A 49 -11.15 -15.85 19.05
CA ALA A 49 -12.09 -16.20 20.12
C ALA A 49 -11.40 -16.26 21.49
N ALA A 50 -10.22 -16.88 21.54
CA ALA A 50 -9.41 -16.91 22.76
C ALA A 50 -9.01 -15.48 23.22
N VAL A 51 -8.64 -14.61 22.29
CA VAL A 51 -8.25 -13.23 22.60
C VAL A 51 -9.44 -12.43 23.10
N VAL A 52 -10.61 -12.50 22.44
CA VAL A 52 -11.83 -11.79 22.87
C VAL A 52 -12.27 -12.28 24.24
N GLY A 53 -12.34 -13.59 24.48
CA GLY A 53 -12.74 -14.17 25.74
C GLY A 53 -11.82 -13.80 26.91
N ALA A 54 -10.50 -13.87 26.70
CA ALA A 54 -9.53 -13.53 27.75
C ALA A 54 -9.43 -12.02 28.02
N PHE A 55 -9.55 -11.20 26.98
CA PHE A 55 -9.43 -9.73 27.11
C PHE A 55 -10.73 -9.07 27.55
N ALA A 56 -11.89 -9.58 27.15
CA ALA A 56 -13.22 -9.03 27.41
C ALA A 56 -13.28 -7.51 27.08
N PRO A 57 -13.21 -7.13 25.80
CA PRO A 57 -13.12 -5.73 25.39
C PRO A 57 -14.42 -4.96 25.66
N ASP A 58 -14.31 -3.68 26.04
CA ASP A 58 -15.44 -2.73 26.08
C ASP A 58 -15.74 -2.15 24.69
N TYR A 59 -14.74 -2.10 23.80
CA TYR A 59 -14.83 -1.62 22.43
C TYR A 59 -13.95 -2.45 21.51
N VAL A 60 -14.41 -2.63 20.28
CA VAL A 60 -13.64 -3.34 19.23
C VAL A 60 -13.44 -2.42 18.03
N GLY A 61 -12.18 -2.21 17.63
CA GLY A 61 -11.81 -1.57 16.37
C GLY A 61 -11.38 -2.61 15.36
N LEU A 62 -12.03 -2.70 14.18
CA LEU A 62 -11.63 -3.58 13.08
C LEU A 62 -10.99 -2.75 11.97
N GLY A 63 -9.71 -2.97 11.73
CA GLY A 63 -8.94 -2.29 10.70
C GLY A 63 -9.03 -2.98 9.35
N ILE A 64 -9.57 -2.30 8.34
CA ILE A 64 -9.69 -2.76 6.96
C ILE A 64 -8.71 -1.95 6.10
N CYS A 65 -7.58 -2.58 5.74
CA CYS A 65 -6.53 -1.94 4.95
C CYS A 65 -6.85 -2.00 3.45
N ASN A 66 -7.13 -3.19 2.95
CA ASN A 66 -7.38 -3.46 1.53
C ASN A 66 -8.80 -3.97 1.32
N VAL A 67 -9.37 -3.66 0.15
CA VAL A 67 -10.69 -4.16 -0.29
C VAL A 67 -10.52 -5.38 -1.19
N ASP A 68 -9.51 -5.34 -2.02
CA ASP A 68 -9.12 -6.38 -2.97
C ASP A 68 -7.61 -6.26 -3.30
N ASP A 69 -7.11 -7.15 -4.14
CA ASP A 69 -5.71 -7.18 -4.59
C ASP A 69 -5.45 -6.33 -5.84
N VAL A 70 -6.45 -5.59 -6.32
CA VAL A 70 -6.46 -4.78 -7.55
C VAL A 70 -6.02 -5.54 -8.82
N VAL A 71 -6.16 -6.86 -8.83
CA VAL A 71 -5.88 -7.73 -9.97
C VAL A 71 -7.15 -8.04 -10.72
N MET A 72 -7.21 -7.78 -12.03
CA MET A 72 -8.41 -7.97 -12.85
C MET A 72 -8.69 -9.45 -13.11
N GLU A 73 -7.69 -10.21 -13.56
CA GLU A 73 -7.80 -11.63 -13.84
C GLU A 73 -7.43 -12.44 -12.59
N ASP A 74 -8.29 -13.37 -12.20
CA ASP A 74 -8.09 -14.27 -11.06
C ASP A 74 -7.81 -13.58 -9.71
N GLY A 75 -8.08 -12.29 -9.62
CA GLY A 75 -7.84 -11.51 -8.41
C GLY A 75 -8.81 -11.82 -7.28
N VAL A 76 -8.46 -11.43 -6.06
CA VAL A 76 -9.15 -11.75 -4.83
C VAL A 76 -9.83 -10.53 -4.23
N SER A 77 -11.11 -10.67 -3.83
CA SER A 77 -11.81 -9.72 -2.98
C SER A 77 -11.68 -10.14 -1.52
N PHE A 78 -11.34 -9.18 -0.65
CA PHE A 78 -11.23 -9.46 0.79
C PHE A 78 -12.54 -9.22 1.55
N VAL A 79 -13.61 -8.76 0.88
CA VAL A 79 -14.88 -8.43 1.54
C VAL A 79 -15.43 -9.63 2.31
N ASN A 80 -15.56 -10.78 1.66
CA ASN A 80 -16.07 -11.99 2.31
C ASN A 80 -15.13 -12.44 3.45
N GLU A 81 -13.83 -12.36 3.27
CA GLU A 81 -12.87 -12.74 4.32
C GLU A 81 -13.02 -11.86 5.56
N VAL A 82 -13.09 -10.53 5.38
CA VAL A 82 -13.29 -9.59 6.49
C VAL A 82 -14.59 -9.87 7.23
N CYS A 83 -15.68 -10.09 6.49
CA CYS A 83 -16.99 -10.36 7.10
C CYS A 83 -17.03 -11.72 7.81
N GLU A 84 -16.60 -12.79 7.16
CA GLU A 84 -16.75 -14.16 7.69
C GLU A 84 -15.73 -14.50 8.78
N ARG A 85 -14.49 -14.03 8.65
CA ARG A 85 -13.43 -14.37 9.61
C ARG A 85 -13.33 -13.41 10.78
N TYR A 86 -13.80 -12.17 10.63
CA TYR A 86 -13.63 -11.15 11.68
C TYR A 86 -14.95 -10.53 12.15
N ALA A 87 -15.74 -9.88 11.28
CA ALA A 87 -16.91 -9.13 11.72
C ALA A 87 -17.98 -10.02 12.37
N LYS A 88 -18.42 -11.09 11.71
CA LYS A 88 -19.41 -12.04 12.24
C LYS A 88 -18.95 -12.73 13.52
N PRO A 89 -17.73 -13.29 13.61
CA PRO A 89 -17.22 -13.84 14.88
C PRO A 89 -17.17 -12.82 16.00
N LEU A 90 -16.71 -11.59 15.74
CA LEU A 90 -16.70 -10.54 16.76
C LEU A 90 -18.09 -10.25 17.28
N ARG A 91 -19.10 -10.16 16.42
CA ARG A 91 -20.51 -9.98 16.81
C ARG A 91 -21.06 -11.13 17.65
N ALA A 92 -20.60 -12.36 17.38
CA ALA A 92 -21.00 -13.52 18.17
C ALA A 92 -20.29 -13.63 19.53
N LEU A 93 -19.07 -13.14 19.62
CA LEU A 93 -18.20 -13.29 20.80
C LEU A 93 -18.35 -12.16 21.82
N THR A 94 -18.82 -10.97 21.41
CA THR A 94 -18.95 -9.82 22.33
C THR A 94 -20.10 -8.91 21.94
N GLN A 95 -20.64 -8.19 22.96
CA GLN A 95 -21.63 -7.11 22.76
C GLN A 95 -20.97 -5.73 22.67
N ALA A 96 -19.64 -5.66 22.71
CA ALA A 96 -18.90 -4.42 22.55
C ALA A 96 -19.19 -3.76 21.20
N PRO A 97 -19.34 -2.42 21.14
CA PRO A 97 -19.50 -1.72 19.87
C PRO A 97 -18.36 -2.06 18.90
N LEU A 98 -18.74 -2.43 17.65
CA LEU A 98 -17.82 -2.70 16.56
C LEU A 98 -17.61 -1.43 15.73
N ILE A 99 -16.37 -0.96 15.67
CA ILE A 99 -15.99 0.29 15.01
C ILE A 99 -15.02 -0.06 13.87
N LEU A 100 -15.35 0.33 12.64
CA LEU A 100 -14.50 0.08 11.47
C LEU A 100 -13.57 1.25 11.19
N GLY A 101 -12.43 0.96 10.60
CA GLY A 101 -11.47 1.99 10.16
C GLY A 101 -10.46 1.44 9.16
N GLY A 102 -9.53 2.31 8.76
CA GLY A 102 -8.47 1.98 7.82
C GLY A 102 -8.69 2.49 6.39
N ALA A 103 -7.69 2.29 5.53
CA ALA A 103 -7.69 2.82 4.17
C ALA A 103 -8.81 2.23 3.31
N GLY A 104 -8.98 0.91 3.32
CA GLY A 104 -10.05 0.22 2.58
C GLY A 104 -11.44 0.59 3.07
N PHE A 105 -11.62 0.74 4.39
CA PHE A 105 -12.86 1.25 4.97
C PHE A 105 -13.17 2.68 4.47
N SER A 106 -12.17 3.56 4.46
CA SER A 106 -12.35 4.97 4.11
C SER A 106 -12.79 5.20 2.65
N ILE A 107 -12.60 4.22 1.78
CA ILE A 107 -13.06 4.27 0.39
C ILE A 107 -14.56 3.95 0.29
N PHE A 108 -15.07 3.01 1.09
CA PHE A 108 -16.44 2.47 1.04
C PHE A 108 -17.10 2.44 2.42
N PRO A 109 -17.23 3.57 3.11
CA PRO A 109 -17.60 3.56 4.53
C PRO A 109 -19.01 3.02 4.82
N GLN A 110 -20.02 3.36 4.03
CA GLN A 110 -21.39 2.90 4.28
C GLN A 110 -21.57 1.42 3.91
N GLU A 111 -21.00 1.03 2.78
CA GLU A 111 -21.05 -0.36 2.31
C GLU A 111 -20.37 -1.30 3.33
N TRP A 112 -19.23 -0.92 3.88
CA TRP A 112 -18.57 -1.72 4.91
C TRP A 112 -19.35 -1.78 6.24
N LEU A 113 -20.00 -0.67 6.64
CA LEU A 113 -20.85 -0.67 7.83
C LEU A 113 -22.01 -1.66 7.67
N GLU A 114 -22.62 -1.72 6.49
CA GLU A 114 -23.71 -2.64 6.17
C GLU A 114 -23.22 -4.10 6.13
N GLU A 115 -22.16 -4.39 5.36
CA GLU A 115 -21.61 -5.73 5.21
C GLU A 115 -21.13 -6.35 6.52
N CYS A 116 -20.51 -5.56 7.38
CA CYS A 116 -19.99 -6.01 8.68
C CYS A 116 -21.01 -5.86 9.82
N ALA A 117 -22.20 -5.32 9.58
CA ALA A 117 -23.18 -4.95 10.60
C ALA A 117 -22.55 -4.16 11.74
N ALA A 118 -21.68 -3.18 11.42
CA ALA A 118 -20.90 -2.43 12.39
C ALA A 118 -21.68 -1.23 12.95
N ASP A 119 -21.35 -0.79 14.18
CA ASP A 119 -22.06 0.31 14.86
C ASP A 119 -21.57 1.67 14.38
N TYR A 120 -20.26 1.80 14.18
CA TYR A 120 -19.59 3.04 13.80
C TYR A 120 -18.44 2.78 12.86
N GLY A 121 -17.95 3.84 12.24
CA GLY A 121 -16.71 3.84 11.49
C GLY A 121 -15.97 5.16 11.58
N VAL A 122 -14.67 5.11 11.32
CA VAL A 122 -13.78 6.29 11.27
C VAL A 122 -13.17 6.37 9.87
N VAL A 123 -13.57 7.39 9.11
CA VAL A 123 -13.09 7.70 7.77
C VAL A 123 -11.83 8.55 7.85
N GLY A 124 -10.77 8.15 7.16
CA GLY A 124 -9.48 8.85 7.14
C GLY A 124 -8.58 8.45 8.30
N GLU A 125 -7.88 9.41 8.88
CA GLU A 125 -6.89 9.19 9.94
C GLU A 125 -7.57 8.94 11.29
N GLY A 126 -7.23 7.80 11.90
CA GLY A 126 -7.89 7.32 13.12
C GLY A 126 -7.33 7.88 14.42
N GLU A 127 -6.12 8.43 14.43
CA GLU A 127 -5.37 8.76 15.65
C GLU A 127 -6.05 9.83 16.51
N ALA A 128 -6.79 10.76 15.90
CA ALA A 128 -7.56 11.75 16.62
C ALA A 128 -9.04 11.37 16.76
N ALA A 129 -9.64 10.85 15.67
CA ALA A 129 -11.08 10.62 15.60
C ALA A 129 -11.51 9.39 16.43
N PHE A 130 -10.70 8.32 16.45
CA PHE A 130 -11.06 7.10 17.18
C PHE A 130 -11.05 7.31 18.71
N PRO A 131 -10.01 7.90 19.35
CA PRO A 131 -10.07 8.26 20.76
C PRO A 131 -11.22 9.21 21.11
N ALA A 132 -11.48 10.21 20.25
CA ALA A 132 -12.58 11.15 20.44
C ALA A 132 -13.96 10.46 20.39
N LEU A 133 -14.13 9.49 19.46
CA LEU A 133 -15.33 8.66 19.36
C LEU A 133 -15.57 7.88 20.66
N LEU A 134 -14.55 7.16 21.15
CA LEU A 134 -14.65 6.39 22.38
C LEU A 134 -15.00 7.28 23.57
N ALA A 135 -14.35 8.43 23.70
CA ALA A 135 -14.64 9.41 24.76
C ALA A 135 -16.06 9.99 24.67
N ALA A 136 -16.60 10.16 23.46
CA ALA A 136 -17.99 10.60 23.28
C ALA A 136 -18.98 9.51 23.69
N LEU A 137 -18.74 8.26 23.31
CA LEU A 137 -19.57 7.11 23.69
C LEU A 137 -19.60 6.92 25.22
N GLU A 138 -18.46 6.99 25.90
CA GLU A 138 -18.38 6.92 27.37
C GLU A 138 -19.14 8.06 28.07
N ALA A 139 -19.14 9.24 27.46
CA ALA A 139 -19.82 10.40 27.98
C ALA A 139 -21.32 10.51 27.59
N GLY A 140 -21.84 9.56 26.81
CA GLY A 140 -23.20 9.61 26.28
C GLY A 140 -23.43 10.78 25.29
N ARG A 141 -22.38 11.31 24.67
CA ARG A 141 -22.49 12.42 23.72
C ARG A 141 -22.70 11.89 22.29
N ASP A 142 -23.30 12.70 21.41
CA ASP A 142 -23.52 12.32 20.01
C ASP A 142 -22.17 12.14 19.30
N PRO A 143 -21.83 10.90 18.85
CA PRO A 143 -20.57 10.64 18.14
C PRO A 143 -20.54 11.26 16.73
N MET A 144 -21.70 11.61 16.14
CA MET A 144 -21.76 12.26 14.83
C MET A 144 -21.25 13.70 14.83
N ALA A 145 -21.03 14.30 15.99
CA ALA A 145 -20.37 15.60 16.12
C ALA A 145 -18.87 15.53 15.84
N ILE A 146 -18.28 14.32 15.78
CA ILE A 146 -16.84 14.13 15.57
C ILE A 146 -16.55 14.03 14.06
N PRO A 147 -15.63 14.87 13.53
CA PRO A 147 -15.26 14.82 12.13
C PRO A 147 -14.73 13.43 11.73
N GLY A 148 -15.25 12.89 10.60
CA GLY A 148 -14.85 11.59 10.07
C GLY A 148 -15.58 10.39 10.69
N VAL A 149 -16.36 10.56 11.75
CA VAL A 149 -17.18 9.46 12.27
C VAL A 149 -18.43 9.26 11.42
N VAL A 150 -18.75 8.00 11.17
CA VAL A 150 -19.94 7.55 10.41
C VAL A 150 -20.65 6.43 11.18
N ALA A 151 -21.95 6.27 10.93
CA ALA A 151 -22.78 5.17 11.41
C ALA A 151 -23.70 4.71 10.28
N PRO A 152 -24.37 3.53 10.38
CA PRO A 152 -25.29 3.07 9.35
C PRO A 152 -26.33 4.12 8.96
N GLY A 153 -26.39 4.46 7.66
CA GLY A 153 -27.26 5.50 7.11
C GLY A 153 -26.99 6.94 7.59
N ARG A 154 -25.93 7.16 8.38
CA ARG A 154 -25.55 8.49 8.89
C ARG A 154 -24.08 8.78 8.59
N ALA A 155 -23.80 9.96 8.07
CA ALA A 155 -22.44 10.44 7.87
C ALA A 155 -22.24 11.75 8.63
N SER A 156 -21.06 11.95 9.20
CA SER A 156 -20.70 13.26 9.73
C SER A 156 -20.74 14.30 8.62
N THR A 157 -21.32 15.46 8.90
CA THR A 157 -21.33 16.60 7.98
C THR A 157 -19.96 17.29 7.91
N GLN A 158 -19.05 16.93 8.79
CA GLN A 158 -17.71 17.49 8.84
C GLN A 158 -16.71 16.51 8.21
N ARG A 159 -15.81 17.02 7.38
CA ARG A 159 -14.69 16.23 6.85
C ARG A 159 -13.80 15.76 8.00
N ALA A 160 -13.24 14.55 7.85
CA ALA A 160 -12.25 14.05 8.80
C ALA A 160 -11.16 15.10 9.07
N ALA A 161 -10.92 15.39 10.34
CA ALA A 161 -9.81 16.24 10.72
C ALA A 161 -8.50 15.51 10.38
N ARG A 162 -7.61 16.22 9.68
CA ARG A 162 -6.26 15.71 9.41
C ARG A 162 -5.29 16.43 10.31
N PRO A 163 -4.42 15.72 11.04
CA PRO A 163 -3.37 16.38 11.80
C PRO A 163 -2.55 17.29 10.89
N VAL A 164 -2.33 18.52 11.32
CA VAL A 164 -1.51 19.48 10.57
C VAL A 164 -0.04 19.07 10.61
N LEU A 165 0.39 18.50 11.74
CA LEU A 165 1.77 18.11 11.99
C LEU A 165 1.83 16.58 12.18
N VAL A 166 2.44 15.90 11.22
CA VAL A 166 2.62 14.43 11.23
C VAL A 166 3.72 14.00 12.21
N ASP A 167 4.64 14.89 12.54
CA ASP A 167 5.70 14.70 13.54
C ASP A 167 5.19 14.62 14.98
N LEU A 168 3.98 15.12 15.26
CA LEU A 168 3.34 14.96 16.56
C LEU A 168 2.59 13.63 16.73
N LEU A 169 2.50 12.83 15.67
CA LEU A 169 1.91 11.50 15.76
C LEU A 169 2.87 10.56 16.51
N PRO A 170 2.35 9.71 17.40
CA PRO A 170 3.18 8.72 18.08
C PRO A 170 3.76 7.75 17.05
N PHE A 171 4.97 7.27 17.31
CA PHE A 171 5.55 6.19 16.51
C PHE A 171 4.69 4.93 16.62
N ALA A 172 4.62 4.19 15.52
CA ALA A 172 3.85 2.94 15.49
C ALA A 172 4.39 1.90 16.48
N ALA A 173 5.69 1.88 16.74
CA ALA A 173 6.39 0.96 17.62
C ALA A 173 5.88 -0.48 17.48
N LEU A 174 5.87 -0.98 16.23
CA LEU A 174 5.25 -2.26 15.88
C LEU A 174 5.83 -3.43 16.67
N ASP A 175 7.15 -3.42 16.84
CA ASP A 175 7.90 -4.46 17.56
C ASP A 175 7.60 -4.53 19.07
N GLU A 176 7.05 -3.45 19.65
CA GLU A 176 6.62 -3.40 21.04
C GLU A 176 5.14 -3.80 21.21
N ARG A 177 4.34 -3.75 20.13
CA ARG A 177 2.89 -3.95 20.13
C ARG A 177 2.44 -5.27 19.52
N LEU A 178 3.28 -5.88 18.68
CA LEU A 178 2.99 -7.09 17.93
C LEU A 178 4.06 -8.16 18.19
N ASP A 179 3.70 -9.42 17.98
CA ASP A 179 4.71 -10.44 17.70
C ASP A 179 5.34 -10.15 16.33
N TYR A 180 6.54 -9.57 16.35
CA TYR A 180 7.21 -9.11 15.13
C TYR A 180 7.96 -10.23 14.38
N ALA A 181 8.05 -11.45 14.92
CA ALA A 181 8.75 -12.56 14.31
C ALA A 181 8.28 -12.89 12.88
N PRO A 182 6.95 -12.94 12.57
CA PRO A 182 6.47 -13.22 11.22
C PRO A 182 6.91 -12.21 10.17
N TYR A 183 7.17 -10.96 10.58
CA TYR A 183 7.54 -9.85 9.70
C TYR A 183 9.05 -9.75 9.48
N ARG A 184 9.84 -10.19 10.47
CA ARG A 184 11.30 -10.06 10.46
C ARG A 184 11.98 -10.91 9.39
N GLU A 185 11.47 -12.10 9.13
CA GLU A 185 12.12 -13.05 8.23
C GLU A 185 11.99 -12.69 6.75
N ARG A 186 10.85 -12.16 6.33
CA ARG A 186 10.50 -11.92 4.91
C ARG A 186 10.13 -10.51 4.59
N GLY A 187 9.70 -9.74 5.59
CA GLY A 187 9.23 -8.38 5.43
C GLY A 187 10.32 -7.34 5.59
N ALA A 188 9.86 -6.11 5.77
CA ALA A 188 10.65 -4.98 6.20
C ALA A 188 9.86 -4.23 7.26
N TYR A 189 10.54 -3.46 8.11
CA TYR A 189 9.88 -2.57 9.05
C TYR A 189 9.35 -1.36 8.28
N PRO A 190 8.03 -1.13 8.27
CA PRO A 190 7.45 -0.03 7.51
C PRO A 190 7.67 1.29 8.24
N ILE A 191 8.14 2.27 7.50
CA ILE A 191 8.32 3.65 7.96
C ILE A 191 7.45 4.57 7.10
N GLN A 192 6.53 5.30 7.73
CA GLN A 192 5.77 6.35 7.07
C GLN A 192 6.47 7.70 7.31
N THR A 193 6.95 8.34 6.23
CA THR A 193 7.68 9.61 6.35
C THR A 193 6.78 10.83 6.15
N LYS A 194 5.63 10.62 5.50
CA LYS A 194 4.65 11.67 5.23
C LYS A 194 3.28 11.10 4.93
N ARG A 195 2.30 11.97 4.88
CA ARG A 195 0.93 11.68 4.44
C ARG A 195 0.46 12.67 3.38
N GLY A 196 -0.49 12.22 2.58
CA GLY A 196 -1.09 12.99 1.50
C GLY A 196 -0.35 12.86 0.17
N CYS A 197 -1.05 13.21 -0.91
CA CYS A 197 -0.49 13.23 -2.26
C CYS A 197 -1.13 14.35 -3.09
N ALA A 198 -0.30 15.29 -3.57
CA ALA A 198 -0.76 16.42 -4.39
C ALA A 198 -1.06 16.02 -5.85
N ARG A 199 -0.71 14.81 -6.26
CA ARG A 199 -0.87 14.33 -7.63
C ARG A 199 -2.34 14.09 -7.97
N ARG A 200 -2.65 14.07 -9.29
CA ARG A 200 -4.03 14.04 -9.80
C ARG A 200 -4.31 12.83 -10.69
N CYS A 201 -3.57 11.72 -10.48
CA CYS A 201 -3.78 10.50 -11.26
C CYS A 201 -5.26 10.11 -11.24
N VAL A 202 -5.81 9.80 -12.42
CA VAL A 202 -7.27 9.68 -12.60
C VAL A 202 -7.93 8.56 -11.79
N TYR A 203 -7.18 7.54 -11.44
CA TYR A 203 -7.66 6.33 -10.76
C TYR A 203 -7.42 6.34 -9.25
N CYS A 204 -6.57 7.26 -8.74
CA CYS A 204 -5.97 7.13 -7.42
C CYS A 204 -6.89 7.57 -6.28
N SER A 205 -7.03 6.71 -5.26
CA SER A 205 -7.81 6.94 -4.05
C SER A 205 -7.01 7.58 -2.90
N TYR A 206 -5.68 7.61 -2.94
CA TYR A 206 -4.84 8.19 -1.88
C TYR A 206 -5.27 9.60 -1.43
N PRO A 207 -5.57 10.54 -2.34
CA PRO A 207 -6.03 11.87 -1.94
C PRO A 207 -7.35 11.88 -1.15
N GLN A 208 -8.15 10.83 -1.25
CA GLN A 208 -9.39 10.68 -0.47
C GLN A 208 -9.10 10.20 0.96
N ILE A 209 -8.07 9.36 1.13
CA ILE A 209 -7.68 8.75 2.40
C ILE A 209 -6.81 9.73 3.20
N GLU A 210 -5.71 10.23 2.62
CA GLU A 210 -4.70 11.03 3.31
C GLU A 210 -4.73 12.53 2.98
N GLY A 211 -5.49 12.94 1.95
CA GLY A 211 -5.59 14.33 1.51
C GLY A 211 -4.65 14.68 0.37
N ARG A 212 -4.79 15.94 -0.11
CA ARG A 212 -4.09 16.43 -1.29
C ARG A 212 -2.83 17.26 -0.97
N ALA A 213 -2.55 17.53 0.28
CA ALA A 213 -1.35 18.25 0.70
C ALA A 213 -0.35 17.27 1.31
N PHE A 214 0.90 17.35 0.93
CA PHE A 214 1.97 16.64 1.60
C PHE A 214 2.15 17.19 3.02
N ARG A 215 2.18 16.29 3.99
CA ARG A 215 2.47 16.57 5.40
C ARG A 215 3.64 15.68 5.78
N CYS A 216 4.83 16.26 5.75
CA CYS A 216 6.08 15.55 5.95
C CYS A 216 6.50 15.58 7.42
N ARG A 217 7.08 14.48 7.88
CA ARG A 217 7.83 14.42 9.13
C ARG A 217 9.20 15.05 8.92
N PRO A 218 9.79 15.69 9.95
CA PRO A 218 11.22 16.08 9.91
C PRO A 218 12.11 14.85 9.63
N ALA A 219 13.14 15.03 8.82
CA ALA A 219 14.07 13.95 8.49
C ALA A 219 14.69 13.32 9.74
N GLU A 220 15.06 14.15 10.70
CA GLU A 220 15.62 13.73 11.98
C GLU A 220 14.65 12.79 12.73
N SER A 221 13.35 13.11 12.78
CA SER A 221 12.33 12.28 13.42
C SER A 221 12.17 10.91 12.74
N VAL A 222 12.25 10.87 11.41
CA VAL A 222 12.21 9.62 10.63
C VAL A 222 13.44 8.75 10.96
N VAL A 223 14.61 9.36 10.99
CA VAL A 223 15.88 8.64 11.23
C VAL A 223 16.02 8.25 12.70
N ASP A 224 15.45 9.03 13.64
CA ASP A 224 15.33 8.62 15.06
C ASP A 224 14.55 7.31 15.20
N GLU A 225 13.41 7.18 14.49
CA GLU A 225 12.61 5.94 14.49
C GLU A 225 13.43 4.76 13.92
N ILE A 226 14.09 4.94 12.78
CA ILE A 226 14.97 3.93 12.18
C ILE A 226 16.06 3.49 13.18
N GLN A 227 16.75 4.43 13.82
CA GLN A 227 17.81 4.15 14.77
C GLN A 227 17.32 3.42 16.02
N GLN A 228 16.15 3.81 16.56
CA GLN A 228 15.54 3.14 17.70
C GLN A 228 15.14 1.70 17.36
N VAL A 229 14.49 1.49 16.22
CA VAL A 229 14.08 0.15 15.76
C VAL A 229 15.30 -0.74 15.51
N GLN A 230 16.35 -0.20 14.86
CA GLN A 230 17.60 -0.93 14.64
C GLN A 230 18.25 -1.31 15.98
N GLY A 231 18.21 -0.43 16.98
CA GLY A 231 18.73 -0.72 18.32
C GLY A 231 18.00 -1.87 19.01
N ARG A 232 16.70 -2.03 18.79
CA ARG A 232 15.87 -3.11 19.38
C ARG A 232 15.91 -4.40 18.57
N LEU A 233 15.77 -4.30 17.25
CA LEU A 233 15.63 -5.47 16.36
C LEU A 233 16.94 -5.91 15.70
N GLY A 234 17.99 -5.11 15.75
CA GLY A 234 19.26 -5.39 15.06
C GLY A 234 19.14 -5.21 13.53
N ASP A 235 19.73 -6.15 12.77
CA ASP A 235 19.70 -6.11 11.30
C ASP A 235 18.30 -6.44 10.76
N VAL A 236 17.50 -5.41 10.50
CA VAL A 236 16.19 -5.46 9.86
C VAL A 236 16.18 -4.55 8.64
N ALA A 237 15.47 -4.95 7.58
CA ALA A 237 15.22 -4.08 6.45
C ALA A 237 14.10 -3.10 6.78
N PHE A 238 14.18 -1.88 6.25
CA PHE A 238 13.14 -0.86 6.37
C PHE A 238 12.50 -0.58 5.00
N GLU A 239 11.20 -0.30 5.02
CA GLU A 239 10.45 0.05 3.82
C GLU A 239 9.70 1.36 4.03
N PHE A 240 9.96 2.34 3.16
CA PHE A 240 9.18 3.56 3.14
C PHE A 240 7.84 3.31 2.45
N VAL A 241 6.76 3.41 3.24
CA VAL A 241 5.39 3.05 2.81
C VAL A 241 4.55 4.27 2.41
N ASP A 242 5.20 5.32 1.98
CA ASP A 242 4.55 6.54 1.50
C ASP A 242 3.87 6.31 0.15
N SER A 243 2.88 7.14 -0.19
CA SER A 243 2.24 7.13 -1.51
C SER A 243 3.22 7.37 -2.67
N VAL A 244 4.25 8.19 -2.44
CA VAL A 244 5.39 8.45 -3.32
C VAL A 244 6.57 8.93 -2.46
N PHE A 245 7.70 8.25 -2.49
CA PHE A 245 8.81 8.53 -1.56
C PHE A 245 9.53 9.84 -1.86
N ASN A 246 9.89 10.11 -3.13
CA ASN A 246 10.66 11.27 -3.55
C ASN A 246 9.84 12.54 -3.82
N ASP A 247 8.61 12.61 -3.37
CA ASP A 247 7.73 13.77 -3.42
C ASP A 247 7.35 14.22 -1.99
N PRO A 248 7.38 15.51 -1.62
CA PRO A 248 7.86 16.63 -2.43
C PRO A 248 9.39 16.65 -2.56
N PRO A 249 9.94 17.38 -3.56
CA PRO A 249 11.39 17.54 -3.73
C PRO A 249 12.10 17.96 -2.44
N GLY A 250 13.28 17.41 -2.18
CA GLY A 250 14.09 17.70 -0.99
C GLY A 250 13.77 16.83 0.23
N HIS A 251 12.59 16.18 0.30
CA HIS A 251 12.22 15.38 1.47
C HIS A 251 13.00 14.05 1.54
N ALA A 252 13.07 13.33 0.43
CA ALA A 252 13.82 12.08 0.35
C ALA A 252 15.33 12.32 0.52
N GLU A 253 15.83 13.38 -0.09
CA GLU A 253 17.23 13.81 0.01
C GLU A 253 17.62 14.10 1.46
N ALA A 254 16.77 14.84 2.20
CA ALA A 254 17.00 15.15 3.60
C ALA A 254 17.08 13.88 4.48
N ILE A 255 16.20 12.91 4.25
CA ILE A 255 16.20 11.63 4.98
C ILE A 255 17.48 10.83 4.65
N CYS A 256 17.84 10.69 3.37
CA CYS A 256 19.04 9.98 2.94
C CYS A 256 20.30 10.64 3.50
N TRP A 257 20.35 11.96 3.47
CA TRP A 257 21.46 12.73 4.03
C TRP A 257 21.60 12.52 5.55
N GLU A 258 20.50 12.55 6.29
CA GLU A 258 20.49 12.35 7.73
C GLU A 258 20.94 10.93 8.12
N ILE A 259 20.50 9.90 7.37
CA ILE A 259 20.99 8.51 7.54
C ILE A 259 22.51 8.45 7.35
N ALA A 260 23.03 9.09 6.29
CA ALA A 260 24.46 9.13 6.00
C ALA A 260 25.25 9.89 7.06
N GLN A 261 24.75 11.04 7.54
CA GLN A 261 25.40 11.84 8.59
C GLN A 261 25.52 11.08 9.91
N ARG A 262 24.51 10.29 10.26
CA ARG A 262 24.57 9.43 11.46
C ARG A 262 25.38 8.15 11.26
N GLY A 263 25.87 7.88 10.05
CA GLY A 263 26.64 6.69 9.73
C GLY A 263 25.86 5.39 9.91
N LEU A 264 24.53 5.42 9.81
CA LEU A 264 23.68 4.24 9.99
C LEU A 264 23.91 3.25 8.86
N LYS A 265 24.07 1.98 9.20
CA LYS A 265 24.13 0.88 8.24
C LYS A 265 22.79 0.16 8.22
N VAL A 266 21.97 0.49 7.26
CA VAL A 266 20.60 0.00 7.11
C VAL A 266 20.34 -0.51 5.70
N ARG A 267 19.36 -1.38 5.57
CA ARG A 267 18.86 -1.84 4.26
C ARG A 267 17.49 -1.19 4.04
N LEU A 268 17.39 -0.41 2.97
CA LEU A 268 16.22 0.39 2.66
C LEU A 268 15.58 -0.07 1.35
N ARG A 269 14.25 0.08 1.28
CA ARG A 269 13.47 0.01 0.04
C ARG A 269 12.29 0.98 0.10
N THR A 270 11.67 1.26 -1.03
CA THR A 270 10.49 2.13 -1.12
C THR A 270 9.49 1.58 -2.11
N MET A 271 8.21 1.84 -1.85
CA MET A 271 7.09 1.35 -2.66
C MET A 271 6.76 2.24 -3.87
N GLY A 272 7.35 3.42 -4.01
CA GLY A 272 7.03 4.30 -5.13
C GLY A 272 8.01 5.45 -5.27
N VAL A 273 8.60 5.54 -6.46
CA VAL A 273 9.44 6.66 -6.90
C VAL A 273 8.79 7.31 -8.12
N ASN A 274 8.57 8.63 -8.03
CA ASN A 274 8.00 9.43 -9.10
C ASN A 274 9.09 9.78 -10.13
N PRO A 275 8.93 9.38 -11.40
CA PRO A 275 9.91 9.68 -12.44
C PRO A 275 10.19 11.17 -12.66
N ALA A 276 9.25 12.07 -12.33
CA ALA A 276 9.45 13.51 -12.49
C ALA A 276 10.62 14.06 -11.66
N GLU A 277 10.86 13.46 -10.50
CA GLU A 277 11.74 14.01 -9.45
C GLU A 277 13.01 13.14 -9.26
N VAL A 278 13.33 12.28 -10.25
CA VAL A 278 14.56 11.47 -10.19
C VAL A 278 15.72 12.25 -10.80
N THR A 279 16.78 12.41 -10.00
CA THR A 279 18.06 13.01 -10.43
C THR A 279 19.21 12.06 -10.14
N PRO A 280 20.37 12.20 -10.82
CA PRO A 280 21.56 11.40 -10.51
C PRO A 280 21.96 11.53 -9.03
N GLU A 281 21.89 12.75 -8.48
CA GLU A 281 22.26 13.06 -7.10
C GLU A 281 21.33 12.36 -6.10
N LEU A 282 20.00 12.32 -6.37
CA LEU A 282 19.06 11.58 -5.52
C LEU A 282 19.39 10.08 -5.51
N ILE A 283 19.62 9.48 -6.67
CA ILE A 283 19.94 8.04 -6.76
C ILE A 283 21.26 7.71 -6.07
N GLU A 284 22.26 8.57 -6.19
CA GLU A 284 23.53 8.43 -5.45
C GLU A 284 23.33 8.52 -3.94
N LEU A 285 22.56 9.51 -3.46
CA LEU A 285 22.19 9.64 -2.05
C LEU A 285 21.42 8.41 -1.54
N MET A 286 20.44 7.92 -2.30
CA MET A 286 19.69 6.72 -1.95
C MET A 286 20.60 5.49 -1.85
N ALA A 287 21.48 5.28 -2.84
CA ALA A 287 22.45 4.19 -2.81
C ALA A 287 23.37 4.29 -1.59
N GLY A 288 23.89 5.49 -1.29
CA GLY A 288 24.72 5.76 -0.12
C GLY A 288 24.02 5.57 1.21
N ALA A 289 22.71 5.83 1.29
CA ALA A 289 21.87 5.61 2.46
C ALA A 289 21.53 4.13 2.71
N GLY A 290 21.75 3.24 1.74
CA GLY A 290 21.51 1.80 1.87
C GLY A 290 20.27 1.27 1.15
N PHE A 291 19.76 1.99 0.14
CA PHE A 291 18.69 1.45 -0.72
C PHE A 291 19.24 0.28 -1.57
N ALA A 292 18.63 -0.88 -1.40
CA ALA A 292 18.96 -2.07 -2.17
C ALA A 292 18.21 -2.13 -3.50
N GLN A 293 17.08 -1.44 -3.58
CA GLN A 293 16.21 -1.31 -4.75
C GLN A 293 15.31 -0.10 -4.64
N ILE A 294 14.73 0.27 -5.78
CA ILE A 294 13.61 1.23 -5.86
C ILE A 294 12.48 0.63 -6.68
N ASP A 295 11.25 1.12 -6.44
CA ASP A 295 10.07 0.78 -7.21
C ASP A 295 9.62 2.03 -7.98
N SER A 296 9.64 1.97 -9.31
CA SER A 296 9.19 3.06 -10.19
C SER A 296 7.80 2.77 -10.74
N THR A 297 6.90 3.74 -10.63
CA THR A 297 5.47 3.58 -10.97
C THR A 297 5.04 4.51 -12.12
N PRO A 298 5.59 4.34 -13.34
CA PRO A 298 5.24 5.18 -14.49
C PRO A 298 3.81 4.96 -14.99
N ASP A 299 3.22 3.80 -14.79
CA ASP A 299 1.94 3.31 -15.32
C ASP A 299 1.93 3.13 -16.83
N SER A 300 2.51 4.04 -17.61
CA SER A 300 2.64 3.95 -19.06
C SER A 300 3.90 4.64 -19.55
N ALA A 301 4.33 4.31 -20.76
CA ALA A 301 5.36 5.04 -21.50
C ALA A 301 4.82 5.60 -22.83
N SER A 302 3.51 5.60 -23.04
CA SER A 302 2.86 6.32 -24.12
C SER A 302 2.61 7.78 -23.76
N PRO A 303 3.04 8.77 -24.55
CA PRO A 303 2.74 10.17 -24.30
C PRO A 303 1.23 10.43 -24.12
N LYS A 304 0.40 9.83 -24.98
CA LYS A 304 -1.07 9.93 -24.91
C LYS A 304 -1.59 9.40 -23.56
N MET A 305 -1.07 8.26 -23.12
CA MET A 305 -1.55 7.66 -21.86
C MET A 305 -1.04 8.39 -20.62
N LEU A 306 0.18 8.92 -20.63
CA LEU A 306 0.67 9.77 -19.55
C LEU A 306 -0.24 11.00 -19.34
N GLU A 307 -0.70 11.62 -20.41
CA GLU A 307 -1.67 12.71 -20.37
C GLU A 307 -3.04 12.25 -19.87
N ASN A 308 -3.61 11.19 -20.44
CA ASN A 308 -4.92 10.65 -20.08
C ASN A 308 -4.99 10.20 -18.62
N LEU A 309 -3.93 9.59 -18.10
CA LEU A 309 -3.79 9.18 -16.70
C LEU A 309 -3.46 10.36 -15.76
N ARG A 310 -3.20 11.55 -16.32
CA ARG A 310 -2.78 12.77 -15.61
C ARG A 310 -1.51 12.57 -14.80
N LYS A 311 -0.53 11.89 -15.39
CA LYS A 311 0.79 11.78 -14.79
C LYS A 311 1.48 13.15 -14.82
N ASN A 312 2.32 13.42 -13.84
CA ASN A 312 3.01 14.71 -13.71
C ASN A 312 4.39 14.75 -14.37
N PHE A 313 4.65 13.83 -15.29
CA PHE A 313 5.90 13.72 -16.04
C PHE A 313 5.62 13.35 -17.51
N THR A 314 6.58 13.65 -18.36
CA THR A 314 6.60 13.33 -19.78
C THR A 314 7.36 12.05 -20.07
N LEU A 315 7.20 11.48 -21.29
CA LEU A 315 8.01 10.37 -21.75
C LEU A 315 9.52 10.69 -21.68
N ALA A 316 9.93 11.91 -22.04
CA ALA A 316 11.34 12.32 -21.98
C ALA A 316 11.91 12.28 -20.55
N GLN A 317 11.12 12.69 -19.54
CA GLN A 317 11.51 12.57 -18.14
C GLN A 317 11.59 11.12 -17.70
N LEU A 318 10.65 10.26 -18.12
CA LEU A 318 10.68 8.82 -17.84
C LEU A 318 11.91 8.14 -18.47
N GLN A 319 12.24 8.46 -19.71
CA GLN A 319 13.46 7.98 -20.40
C GLN A 319 14.73 8.39 -19.67
N ARG A 320 14.79 9.66 -19.24
CA ARG A 320 15.88 10.17 -18.41
C ARG A 320 16.00 9.40 -17.08
N THR A 321 14.89 9.17 -16.39
CA THR A 321 14.87 8.38 -15.15
C THR A 321 15.43 6.98 -15.39
N ALA A 322 14.98 6.28 -16.43
CA ALA A 322 15.45 4.94 -16.74
C ALA A 322 16.95 4.92 -17.06
N THR A 323 17.45 5.95 -17.74
CA THR A 323 18.90 6.12 -18.01
C THR A 323 19.68 6.30 -16.70
N ILE A 324 19.22 7.20 -15.81
CA ILE A 324 19.88 7.49 -14.53
C ILE A 324 19.97 6.23 -13.66
N VAL A 325 18.87 5.51 -13.45
CA VAL A 325 18.87 4.33 -12.58
C VAL A 325 19.72 3.19 -13.16
N ARG A 326 19.74 3.03 -14.48
CA ARG A 326 20.58 2.04 -15.17
C ARG A 326 22.07 2.37 -15.07
N GLU A 327 22.46 3.64 -15.28
CA GLU A 327 23.85 4.09 -15.15
C GLU A 327 24.34 3.96 -13.71
N ALA A 328 23.49 4.27 -12.74
CA ALA A 328 23.79 4.09 -11.31
C ALA A 328 23.74 2.61 -10.88
N LYS A 329 23.32 1.68 -11.76
CA LYS A 329 23.08 0.25 -11.46
C LYS A 329 22.15 0.05 -10.26
N MET A 330 21.19 0.96 -10.06
CA MET A 330 20.18 0.85 -9.02
C MET A 330 19.13 -0.19 -9.43
N PRO A 331 19.02 -1.35 -8.74
CA PRO A 331 18.01 -2.34 -9.05
C PRO A 331 16.61 -1.72 -8.98
N THR A 332 15.81 -1.90 -10.03
CA THR A 332 14.51 -1.23 -10.14
C THR A 332 13.40 -2.22 -10.48
N MET A 333 12.28 -2.14 -9.76
CA MET A 333 11.01 -2.73 -10.20
C MET A 333 10.18 -1.66 -10.89
N TRP A 334 9.69 -1.98 -12.09
CA TRP A 334 8.91 -1.08 -12.91
C TRP A 334 7.44 -1.53 -12.93
N PHE A 335 6.51 -0.62 -12.63
CA PHE A 335 5.09 -0.94 -12.58
C PHE A 335 4.35 -0.19 -13.68
N PHE A 336 3.72 -0.93 -14.59
CA PHE A 336 2.88 -0.40 -15.66
C PHE A 336 1.43 -0.84 -15.45
N LEU A 337 0.49 0.05 -15.78
CA LEU A 337 -0.95 -0.12 -15.62
C LEU A 337 -1.62 0.14 -16.95
N LEU A 338 -2.02 -0.91 -17.64
CA LEU A 338 -2.54 -0.87 -18.99
C LEU A 338 -4.06 -1.01 -19.03
N GLY A 339 -4.72 -0.45 -20.05
CA GLY A 339 -6.15 -0.48 -20.27
C GLY A 339 -6.86 0.80 -19.83
N GLY A 340 -6.12 1.87 -19.55
CA GLY A 340 -6.67 3.17 -19.13
C GLY A 340 -7.52 3.87 -20.19
N PRO A 341 -8.17 5.01 -19.84
CA PRO A 341 -9.00 5.77 -20.79
C PRO A 341 -8.24 6.18 -22.04
N GLY A 342 -8.76 5.79 -23.21
CA GLY A 342 -8.14 6.06 -24.52
C GLY A 342 -6.94 5.17 -24.86
N GLU A 343 -6.71 4.09 -24.11
CA GLU A 343 -5.70 3.06 -24.42
C GLU A 343 -6.05 2.35 -25.73
N THR A 344 -5.06 2.11 -26.55
CA THR A 344 -5.14 1.38 -27.81
C THR A 344 -4.00 0.35 -27.89
N GLU A 345 -4.01 -0.52 -28.91
CA GLU A 345 -2.87 -1.43 -29.13
C GLU A 345 -1.57 -0.66 -29.36
N GLU A 346 -1.62 0.45 -30.10
CA GLU A 346 -0.45 1.29 -30.38
C GLU A 346 0.16 1.83 -29.10
N THR A 347 -0.65 2.38 -28.16
CA THR A 347 -0.14 2.94 -26.90
C THR A 347 0.44 1.88 -25.98
N ILE A 348 -0.10 0.65 -26.01
CA ILE A 348 0.49 -0.50 -25.31
C ILE A 348 1.86 -0.84 -25.90
N LEU A 349 1.96 -0.91 -27.22
CA LEU A 349 3.22 -1.23 -27.92
C LEU A 349 4.28 -0.15 -27.70
N GLU A 350 3.90 1.13 -27.58
CA GLU A 350 4.81 2.21 -27.17
C GLU A 350 5.41 1.94 -25.79
N THR A 351 4.61 1.43 -24.85
CA THR A 351 5.08 1.06 -23.51
C THR A 351 6.05 -0.13 -23.57
N PHE A 352 5.76 -1.16 -24.36
CA PHE A 352 6.69 -2.29 -24.52
C PHE A 352 7.98 -1.90 -25.25
N ALA A 353 7.90 -1.00 -26.24
CA ALA A 353 9.09 -0.44 -26.90
C ALA A 353 9.99 0.33 -25.92
N PHE A 354 9.40 1.10 -24.99
CA PHE A 354 10.16 1.73 -23.91
C PHE A 354 10.84 0.68 -23.02
N ILE A 355 10.14 -0.38 -22.65
CA ILE A 355 10.70 -1.46 -21.81
C ILE A 355 11.92 -2.07 -22.51
N ASP A 356 11.81 -2.41 -23.80
CA ASP A 356 12.89 -3.01 -24.56
C ASP A 356 14.12 -2.10 -24.70
N GLN A 357 13.90 -0.79 -24.79
CA GLN A 357 14.97 0.17 -25.06
C GLN A 357 15.64 0.71 -23.80
N PHE A 358 14.87 0.96 -22.74
CA PHE A 358 15.34 1.74 -21.59
C PHE A 358 15.46 0.95 -20.29
N VAL A 359 14.63 -0.09 -20.08
CA VAL A 359 14.67 -0.88 -18.86
C VAL A 359 15.82 -1.88 -18.90
N ASP A 360 16.56 -1.99 -17.79
CA ASP A 360 17.61 -3.00 -17.68
C ASP A 360 16.98 -4.41 -17.72
N PRO A 361 17.49 -5.34 -18.55
CA PRO A 361 16.95 -6.70 -18.57
C PRO A 361 17.00 -7.43 -17.22
N GLU A 362 17.87 -7.04 -16.29
CA GLU A 362 17.92 -7.59 -14.94
C GLU A 362 16.89 -6.97 -13.99
N ASP A 363 16.21 -5.91 -14.41
CA ASP A 363 15.11 -5.31 -13.66
C ASP A 363 13.79 -6.04 -13.95
N MET A 364 12.91 -6.07 -12.95
CA MET A 364 11.58 -6.67 -13.09
C MET A 364 10.57 -5.63 -13.55
N VAL A 365 9.75 -6.01 -14.52
CA VAL A 365 8.63 -5.21 -15.02
C VAL A 365 7.33 -5.89 -14.62
N HIS A 366 6.52 -5.20 -13.86
CA HIS A 366 5.20 -5.64 -13.43
C HIS A 366 4.12 -4.98 -14.30
N ILE A 367 3.30 -5.79 -14.96
CA ILE A 367 2.22 -5.33 -15.84
C ILE A 367 0.87 -5.64 -15.20
N SER A 368 0.11 -4.59 -14.90
CA SER A 368 -1.28 -4.69 -14.46
C SER A 368 -2.23 -4.41 -15.62
N GLU A 369 -3.21 -5.27 -15.81
CA GLU A 369 -4.23 -5.17 -16.84
C GLU A 369 -5.55 -4.68 -16.25
N GLY A 370 -6.15 -3.68 -16.90
CA GLY A 370 -7.37 -3.02 -16.41
C GLY A 370 -7.13 -2.17 -15.17
N ILE A 371 -7.93 -1.16 -14.99
CA ILE A 371 -7.81 -0.24 -13.86
C ILE A 371 -9.00 -0.40 -12.93
N ARG A 372 -8.74 -0.73 -11.67
CA ARG A 372 -9.76 -0.83 -10.61
C ARG A 372 -10.49 0.51 -10.49
N ILE A 373 -11.82 0.49 -10.60
CA ILE A 373 -12.64 1.68 -10.46
C ILE A 373 -12.94 1.90 -8.98
N PHE A 374 -12.46 3.02 -8.44
CA PHE A 374 -12.79 3.45 -7.08
C PHE A 374 -13.73 4.67 -7.11
N PRO A 375 -14.69 4.78 -6.19
CA PRO A 375 -15.63 5.89 -6.15
C PRO A 375 -14.90 7.23 -5.94
N ARG A 376 -15.52 8.32 -6.40
CA ARG A 376 -15.00 9.69 -6.24
C ARG A 376 -13.64 9.93 -6.90
N THR A 377 -13.26 9.13 -7.90
CA THR A 377 -12.08 9.33 -8.75
C THR A 377 -12.52 9.86 -10.12
N ALA A 378 -11.61 10.50 -10.86
CA ALA A 378 -11.91 10.93 -12.23
C ALA A 378 -12.17 9.73 -13.16
N LEU A 379 -11.58 8.57 -12.87
CA LEU A 379 -11.86 7.34 -13.59
C LEU A 379 -13.30 6.86 -13.37
N TYR A 380 -13.84 7.02 -12.14
CA TYR A 380 -15.26 6.73 -11.87
C TYR A 380 -16.17 7.58 -12.75
N ASP A 381 -15.92 8.89 -12.82
CA ASP A 381 -16.71 9.80 -13.66
C ASP A 381 -16.64 9.41 -15.14
N THR A 382 -15.47 8.95 -15.60
CA THR A 382 -15.30 8.41 -16.95
C THR A 382 -16.07 7.12 -17.15
N ALA A 383 -15.96 6.17 -16.21
CA ALA A 383 -16.66 4.89 -16.27
C ALA A 383 -18.18 5.03 -16.27
N VAL A 384 -18.75 5.99 -15.52
CA VAL A 384 -20.16 6.33 -15.55
C VAL A 384 -20.56 6.91 -16.91
N ARG A 385 -19.81 7.89 -17.42
CA ARG A 385 -20.07 8.51 -18.73
C ARG A 385 -20.03 7.49 -19.87
N GLU A 386 -19.15 6.51 -19.79
CA GLU A 386 -18.97 5.46 -20.78
C GLU A 386 -19.81 4.19 -20.47
N ARG A 387 -20.66 4.25 -19.45
CA ARG A 387 -21.61 3.18 -19.06
C ARG A 387 -20.96 1.87 -18.64
N PHE A 388 -19.76 1.92 -18.06
CA PHE A 388 -19.15 0.77 -17.40
C PHE A 388 -19.76 0.47 -16.05
N VAL A 389 -20.21 1.52 -15.36
CA VAL A 389 -20.86 1.46 -14.06
C VAL A 389 -22.05 2.41 -14.05
N GLU A 390 -23.11 2.05 -13.31
CA GLU A 390 -24.27 2.93 -13.12
C GLU A 390 -23.97 3.99 -12.05
N PRO A 391 -24.58 5.20 -12.16
CA PRO A 391 -24.49 6.19 -11.10
C PRO A 391 -24.98 5.64 -9.76
N GLY A 392 -24.13 5.65 -8.73
CA GLY A 392 -24.46 5.13 -7.39
C GLY A 392 -24.32 3.62 -7.24
N GLU A 393 -23.86 2.89 -8.25
CA GLU A 393 -23.53 1.46 -8.14
C GLU A 393 -22.47 1.27 -7.05
N SER A 394 -22.66 0.30 -6.15
CA SER A 394 -21.66 -0.06 -5.17
C SER A 394 -20.44 -0.66 -5.85
N LEU A 395 -19.30 -0.03 -5.62
CA LEU A 395 -18.02 -0.49 -6.15
C LEU A 395 -17.19 -1.24 -5.09
N LEU A 396 -17.79 -1.61 -3.96
CA LEU A 396 -17.14 -2.46 -2.97
C LEU A 396 -16.73 -3.80 -3.60
N HIS A 397 -17.58 -4.36 -4.46
CA HIS A 397 -17.22 -5.48 -5.32
C HIS A 397 -16.46 -5.00 -6.55
N ARG A 398 -15.44 -5.75 -6.95
CA ARG A 398 -14.46 -5.36 -7.95
C ARG A 398 -15.07 -5.04 -9.31
N ARG A 399 -14.84 -3.84 -9.80
CA ARG A 399 -15.13 -3.40 -11.17
C ARG A 399 -13.88 -2.81 -11.77
N PHE A 400 -13.53 -3.25 -12.96
CA PHE A 400 -12.33 -2.78 -13.68
C PHE A 400 -12.73 -2.04 -14.94
N TYR A 401 -12.03 -0.96 -15.19
CA TYR A 401 -12.12 -0.21 -16.43
C TYR A 401 -11.10 -0.76 -17.43
N VAL A 402 -11.52 -0.92 -18.66
CA VAL A 402 -10.67 -1.15 -19.83
C VAL A 402 -11.19 -0.25 -20.94
N SER A 403 -10.29 0.48 -21.62
CA SER A 403 -10.66 1.36 -22.73
C SER A 403 -11.60 0.66 -23.73
N PRO A 404 -12.76 1.25 -24.08
CA PRO A 404 -13.70 0.69 -25.07
C PRO A 404 -13.09 0.50 -26.45
N GLU A 405 -12.11 1.35 -26.80
CA GLU A 405 -11.41 1.26 -28.09
C GLU A 405 -10.57 -0.02 -28.19
N LEU A 406 -10.11 -0.53 -27.06
CA LEU A 406 -9.29 -1.74 -27.00
C LEU A 406 -10.12 -2.98 -26.67
N GLY A 407 -10.96 -2.92 -25.63
CA GLY A 407 -11.68 -4.04 -25.09
C GLY A 407 -10.81 -5.02 -24.29
N ARG A 408 -11.46 -5.72 -23.34
CA ARG A 408 -10.79 -6.61 -22.38
C ARG A 408 -10.00 -7.74 -23.05
N ASP A 409 -10.65 -8.47 -23.95
CA ASP A 409 -10.03 -9.65 -24.58
C ASP A 409 -8.80 -9.27 -25.40
N ARG A 410 -8.88 -8.14 -26.12
CA ARG A 410 -7.75 -7.63 -26.90
C ARG A 410 -6.60 -7.19 -26.00
N LEU A 411 -6.88 -6.49 -24.89
CA LEU A 411 -5.88 -6.12 -23.88
C LEU A 411 -5.12 -7.36 -23.41
N LEU A 412 -5.85 -8.38 -22.91
CA LEU A 412 -5.26 -9.62 -22.40
C LEU A 412 -4.45 -10.38 -23.46
N GLN A 413 -4.94 -10.41 -24.69
CA GLN A 413 -4.23 -11.03 -25.80
C GLN A 413 -2.90 -10.34 -26.10
N ILE A 414 -2.90 -9.01 -26.19
CA ILE A 414 -1.68 -8.23 -26.47
C ILE A 414 -0.68 -8.39 -25.33
N VAL A 415 -1.11 -8.16 -24.08
CA VAL A 415 -0.22 -8.27 -22.91
C VAL A 415 0.34 -9.68 -22.81
N GLY A 416 -0.49 -10.72 -22.98
CA GLY A 416 -0.02 -12.10 -22.96
C GLY A 416 1.04 -12.39 -24.04
N ARG A 417 0.84 -11.90 -25.28
CA ARG A 417 1.80 -12.02 -26.37
C ARG A 417 3.12 -11.31 -26.05
N GLU A 418 3.05 -10.07 -25.59
CA GLU A 418 4.22 -9.24 -25.34
C GLU A 418 5.04 -9.73 -24.14
N THR A 419 4.38 -10.15 -23.05
CA THR A 419 5.08 -10.67 -21.87
C THR A 419 5.70 -12.05 -22.09
N ALA A 420 5.12 -12.89 -22.96
CA ALA A 420 5.65 -14.22 -23.27
C ALA A 420 7.08 -14.17 -23.86
N THR A 421 7.44 -13.08 -24.55
CA THR A 421 8.76 -12.90 -25.17
C THR A 421 9.77 -12.15 -24.29
N ARG A 422 9.33 -11.65 -23.11
CA ARG A 422 10.13 -10.83 -22.19
C ARG A 422 10.19 -11.47 -20.81
N PRO A 423 11.23 -12.27 -20.50
CA PRO A 423 11.34 -13.00 -19.24
C PRO A 423 11.30 -12.11 -17.98
N ASN A 424 11.66 -10.84 -18.11
CA ASN A 424 11.62 -9.87 -17.01
C ASN A 424 10.25 -9.20 -16.83
N CYS A 425 9.28 -9.44 -17.72
CA CYS A 425 7.91 -8.97 -17.59
C CYS A 425 7.05 -10.00 -16.87
N VAL A 426 6.30 -9.56 -15.85
CA VAL A 426 5.40 -10.38 -15.05
C VAL A 426 4.02 -9.73 -15.02
N ARG A 427 2.97 -10.47 -15.33
CA ARG A 427 1.58 -10.00 -15.22
C ARG A 427 1.12 -9.98 -13.77
N SER A 428 0.18 -9.10 -13.43
CA SER A 428 -0.41 -9.03 -12.07
C SER A 428 -0.96 -10.38 -11.59
N SER A 429 -1.65 -11.11 -12.46
CA SER A 429 -2.18 -12.44 -12.15
C SER A 429 -1.10 -13.50 -11.86
N GLU A 430 0.14 -13.24 -12.26
CA GLU A 430 1.31 -14.12 -12.07
C GLU A 430 2.31 -13.56 -11.06
N SER A 431 1.99 -12.45 -10.40
CA SER A 431 2.94 -11.69 -9.57
C SER A 431 3.32 -12.37 -8.25
N THR A 432 2.49 -13.29 -7.77
CA THR A 432 2.79 -14.09 -6.58
C THR A 432 3.62 -15.31 -6.95
N PRO A 433 4.93 -15.35 -6.61
CA PRO A 433 5.75 -16.49 -6.96
C PRO A 433 5.25 -17.76 -6.28
N PRO A 434 5.25 -18.91 -6.97
CA PRO A 434 4.92 -20.20 -6.35
C PRO A 434 5.81 -20.47 -5.12
N PRO A 435 5.29 -21.13 -4.07
CA PRO A 435 6.06 -21.44 -2.87
C PRO A 435 7.38 -22.18 -3.15
N ALA A 436 7.40 -23.08 -4.12
CA ALA A 436 8.61 -23.78 -4.54
C ALA A 436 9.69 -22.82 -5.09
N MET A 437 9.29 -21.81 -5.86
CA MET A 437 10.23 -20.81 -6.40
C MET A 437 10.79 -19.91 -5.27
N LEU A 438 9.97 -19.56 -4.28
CA LEU A 438 10.44 -18.81 -3.11
C LEU A 438 11.43 -19.63 -2.25
N GLN A 439 11.19 -20.93 -2.08
CA GLN A 439 12.11 -21.83 -1.37
C GLN A 439 13.44 -21.96 -2.13
N GLU A 440 13.38 -22.15 -3.44
CA GLU A 440 14.57 -22.19 -4.29
C GLU A 440 15.35 -20.87 -4.27
N ALA A 441 14.67 -19.75 -4.32
CA ALA A 441 15.31 -18.44 -4.20
C ALA A 441 16.02 -18.27 -2.84
N ALA A 442 15.39 -18.69 -1.76
CA ALA A 442 15.98 -18.66 -0.43
C ALA A 442 17.22 -19.56 -0.34
N ARG A 443 17.17 -20.76 -0.93
CA ARG A 443 18.29 -21.71 -1.02
C ARG A 443 19.47 -21.10 -1.77
N LEU A 444 19.24 -20.61 -3.00
CA LEU A 444 20.27 -20.00 -3.85
C LEU A 444 20.94 -18.79 -3.17
N ARG A 445 20.14 -17.93 -2.54
CA ARG A 445 20.66 -16.75 -1.81
C ARG A 445 21.59 -17.17 -0.69
N LYS A 446 21.24 -18.20 0.07
CA LYS A 446 22.07 -18.71 1.16
C LYS A 446 23.35 -19.37 0.66
N GLU A 447 23.26 -20.25 -0.36
CA GLU A 447 24.38 -21.01 -0.90
C GLU A 447 25.41 -20.13 -1.62
N GLN A 448 24.96 -19.08 -2.32
CA GLN A 448 25.81 -18.20 -3.12
C GLN A 448 26.11 -16.86 -2.43
N GLY A 449 25.60 -16.62 -1.23
CA GLY A 449 25.81 -15.36 -0.51
C GLY A 449 25.24 -14.15 -1.24
N LEU A 450 24.09 -14.30 -1.94
CA LEU A 450 23.53 -13.25 -2.78
C LEU A 450 22.94 -12.11 -1.94
N ASN A 451 23.42 -10.91 -2.17
CA ASN A 451 22.94 -9.66 -1.53
C ASN A 451 22.02 -8.82 -2.45
N GLU A 452 21.70 -9.34 -3.63
CA GLU A 452 20.80 -8.68 -4.57
C GLU A 452 19.33 -8.68 -4.07
N PRO A 453 18.46 -7.78 -4.61
CA PRO A 453 17.03 -7.84 -4.37
C PRO A 453 16.41 -9.20 -4.76
N MET A 454 15.38 -9.62 -4.01
CA MET A 454 14.71 -10.91 -4.22
C MET A 454 14.23 -11.09 -5.67
N PHE A 455 13.72 -10.03 -6.30
CA PHE A 455 13.20 -10.13 -7.66
C PHE A 455 14.30 -10.53 -8.68
N ARG A 456 15.55 -10.10 -8.50
CA ARG A 456 16.66 -10.53 -9.36
C ARG A 456 16.96 -12.02 -9.22
N THR A 457 16.93 -12.53 -8.01
CA THR A 457 17.06 -13.99 -7.78
C THR A 457 15.91 -14.76 -8.42
N LEU A 458 14.68 -14.27 -8.31
CA LEU A 458 13.50 -14.88 -8.94
C LEU A 458 13.60 -14.85 -10.48
N LEU A 459 14.07 -13.76 -11.07
CA LEU A 459 14.31 -13.67 -12.52
C LEU A 459 15.36 -14.66 -13.02
N ARG A 460 16.42 -14.90 -12.25
CA ARG A 460 17.43 -15.93 -12.60
C ARG A 460 16.80 -17.32 -12.64
N ILE A 461 15.97 -17.66 -11.66
CA ILE A 461 15.27 -18.96 -11.62
C ILE A 461 14.32 -19.08 -12.81
N ARG A 462 13.53 -18.04 -13.12
CA ARG A 462 12.60 -18.01 -14.25
C ARG A 462 13.32 -18.21 -15.59
N ARG A 463 14.45 -17.55 -15.80
CA ARG A 463 15.28 -17.72 -17.02
C ARG A 463 15.88 -19.11 -17.15
N GLY A 464 16.34 -19.71 -16.05
CA GLY A 464 16.84 -21.08 -16.04
C GLY A 464 15.77 -22.11 -16.37
N GLN A 465 14.51 -21.89 -16.01
CA GLN A 465 13.37 -22.73 -16.36
C GLN A 465 12.93 -22.56 -17.83
N SER A 466 13.19 -21.40 -18.45
CA SER A 466 12.85 -21.12 -19.86
C SER A 466 13.90 -21.68 -20.83
N SER A 467 15.07 -22.12 -20.34
CA SER A 467 16.19 -22.63 -21.15
C SER A 467 16.26 -24.16 -21.16
N GLY A 468 15.34 -24.85 -20.53
CA GLY A 468 15.17 -26.32 -20.49
C GLY A 468 13.87 -26.73 -21.14
#